data_cd698702847b5bdce73dd9df32778176
#
_entry.id   cd698702847b5bdce73dd9df32778176
#
_cell.length_a   1.000
_cell.length_b   1.000
_cell.length_c   1.000
_cell.angle_alpha   90.00
_cell.angle_beta   90.00
_cell.angle_gamma   90.00
#
_symmetry.space_group_name_H-M   'P 1'
#
loop_
_entity.id
_entity.type
_entity.pdbx_description
1 polymer ?
#
loop_
_entity_poly.entity_id
_entity_poly.type
_entity_poly.pdbx_seq_one_letter_code
_entity_poly.pdbx_strand_id
1 'polypeptide(L)'
;ASRLQQVLDDWSFMAPQLQDLYQQLNSGRAPHAFAFDPMQCLAPLPRAMQWVEAAAYPTHLALTQPDWSTSTTEPLLRQGSSDHFFGACDEIVIPSAAMGIDFGAGLAAITGDLPMGCTAEQALYGVRLLMLSNTLCLRQLMPEAQGMALSHLPCWPGTGMSPVAVTVDELGDAWRGGRVQLPLHSSCNGRKLGMCDAGQDMAFH
;
A
#
# COMPACT_ATOMS: atom_id res chain seq x y z
N ALA A 1 -13.36 7.75 -17.77
CA ALA A 1 -12.26 6.79 -17.56
C ALA A 1 -12.82 5.44 -17.17
N SER A 2 -12.23 4.37 -17.63
CA SER A 2 -12.65 2.99 -17.30
C SER A 2 -11.62 2.28 -16.38
N ARG A 3 -10.49 2.91 -16.12
CA ARG A 3 -9.40 2.39 -15.30
C ARG A 3 -8.80 3.51 -14.47
N LEU A 4 -8.37 3.20 -13.23
CA LEU A 4 -7.73 4.17 -12.35
C LEU A 4 -6.47 4.79 -12.98
N GLN A 5 -5.68 4.02 -13.73
CA GLN A 5 -4.52 4.55 -14.44
C GLN A 5 -4.87 5.77 -15.31
N GLN A 6 -5.96 5.72 -16.05
CA GLN A 6 -6.40 6.86 -16.87
C GLN A 6 -6.78 8.10 -16.05
N VAL A 7 -7.26 7.89 -14.82
CA VAL A 7 -7.54 8.98 -13.87
C VAL A 7 -6.24 9.60 -13.37
N LEU A 8 -5.25 8.76 -13.07
CA LEU A 8 -3.93 9.22 -12.60
C LEU A 8 -3.16 9.97 -13.69
N ASP A 9 -3.22 9.48 -14.93
CA ASP A 9 -2.53 10.10 -16.08
C ASP A 9 -3.06 11.51 -16.38
N ASP A 10 -4.32 11.77 -16.08
CA ASP A 10 -4.97 13.09 -16.30
C ASP A 10 -5.61 13.63 -15.02
N TRP A 11 -4.88 13.53 -13.93
CA TRP A 11 -5.37 13.85 -12.59
C TRP A 11 -5.97 15.25 -12.48
N SER A 12 -5.31 16.26 -13.04
CA SER A 12 -5.76 17.65 -12.95
C SER A 12 -7.13 17.89 -13.59
N PHE A 13 -7.44 17.14 -14.63
CA PHE A 13 -8.75 17.19 -15.30
C PHE A 13 -9.78 16.28 -14.61
N MET A 14 -9.36 15.12 -14.13
CA MET A 14 -10.25 14.12 -13.58
C MET A 14 -10.67 14.37 -12.13
N ALA A 15 -9.76 14.89 -11.29
CA ALA A 15 -10.02 15.08 -9.87
C ALA A 15 -11.23 15.98 -9.56
N PRO A 16 -11.44 17.14 -10.25
CA PRO A 16 -12.64 17.94 -10.04
C PRO A 16 -13.94 17.22 -10.39
N GLN A 17 -13.91 16.35 -11.42
CA GLN A 17 -15.08 15.57 -11.83
C GLN A 17 -15.41 14.47 -10.80
N LEU A 18 -14.39 13.85 -10.22
CA LEU A 18 -14.57 12.89 -9.12
C LEU A 18 -15.13 13.57 -7.88
N GLN A 19 -14.65 14.77 -7.56
CA GLN A 19 -15.17 15.57 -6.44
C GLN A 19 -16.65 15.93 -6.64
N ASP A 20 -17.07 16.30 -7.85
CA ASP A 20 -18.47 16.55 -8.16
C ASP A 20 -19.33 15.29 -8.04
N LEU A 21 -18.84 14.15 -8.56
CA LEU A 21 -19.50 12.86 -8.41
C LEU A 21 -19.63 12.45 -6.92
N TYR A 22 -18.60 12.66 -6.12
CA TYR A 22 -18.61 12.42 -4.67
C TYR A 22 -19.74 13.24 -3.99
N GLN A 23 -19.85 14.51 -4.31
CA GLN A 23 -20.91 15.38 -3.77
C GLN A 23 -22.30 14.93 -4.20
N GLN A 24 -22.46 14.53 -5.47
CA GLN A 24 -23.73 14.01 -5.99
C GLN A 24 -24.10 12.71 -5.29
N LEU A 25 -23.14 11.79 -5.08
CA LEU A 25 -23.38 10.53 -4.43
C LEU A 25 -23.82 10.73 -2.97
N ASN A 26 -23.10 11.55 -2.21
CA ASN A 26 -23.43 11.84 -0.80
C ASN A 26 -24.74 12.59 -0.61
N SER A 27 -25.18 13.35 -1.62
CA SER A 27 -26.50 14.02 -1.61
C SER A 27 -27.64 13.18 -2.19
N GLY A 28 -27.37 11.92 -2.56
CA GLY A 28 -28.37 11.02 -3.14
C GLY A 28 -28.82 11.40 -4.55
N ARG A 29 -28.04 12.23 -5.26
CA ARG A 29 -28.39 12.74 -6.61
C ARG A 29 -27.61 12.04 -7.73
N ALA A 30 -26.65 11.18 -7.37
CA ALA A 30 -25.87 10.47 -8.39
C ALA A 30 -26.77 9.48 -9.16
N PRO A 31 -26.88 9.58 -10.49
CA PRO A 31 -27.63 8.61 -11.27
C PRO A 31 -26.88 7.26 -11.27
N HIS A 32 -27.64 6.18 -11.29
CA HIS A 32 -27.10 4.81 -11.37
C HIS A 32 -26.20 4.42 -10.20
N ALA A 33 -26.34 5.05 -9.03
CA ALA A 33 -25.67 4.65 -7.82
C ALA A 33 -26.08 3.21 -7.41
N PHE A 34 -25.12 2.42 -6.97
CA PHE A 34 -25.33 1.04 -6.50
C PHE A 34 -24.55 0.81 -5.21
N ALA A 35 -24.92 -0.26 -4.50
CA ALA A 35 -24.25 -0.62 -3.26
C ALA A 35 -22.79 -1.06 -3.55
N PHE A 36 -21.87 -0.61 -2.72
CA PHE A 36 -20.48 -1.03 -2.78
C PHE A 36 -20.37 -2.49 -2.33
N ASP A 37 -19.71 -3.32 -3.16
CA ASP A 37 -19.41 -4.71 -2.86
C ASP A 37 -17.91 -4.98 -3.01
N PRO A 38 -17.17 -5.13 -1.91
CA PRO A 38 -15.73 -5.36 -1.95
C PRO A 38 -15.36 -6.68 -2.63
N MET A 39 -16.26 -7.67 -2.66
CA MET A 39 -16.03 -8.97 -3.33
C MET A 39 -15.93 -8.85 -4.85
N GLN A 40 -16.44 -7.78 -5.42
CA GLN A 40 -16.38 -7.51 -6.86
C GLN A 40 -15.26 -6.54 -7.24
N CYS A 41 -14.46 -6.10 -6.26
CA CYS A 41 -13.41 -5.13 -6.49
C CYS A 41 -12.06 -5.81 -6.73
N LEU A 42 -11.40 -5.44 -7.81
CA LEU A 42 -9.98 -5.67 -8.02
C LEU A 42 -9.16 -4.70 -7.15
N ALA A 43 -7.84 -4.91 -7.07
CA ALA A 43 -6.96 -3.87 -6.54
C ALA A 43 -7.18 -2.56 -7.32
N PRO A 44 -7.15 -1.38 -6.65
CA PRO A 44 -7.37 -0.09 -7.31
C PRO A 44 -6.44 0.16 -8.50
N LEU A 45 -5.19 -0.29 -8.39
CA LEU A 45 -4.21 -0.26 -9.46
C LEU A 45 -3.62 -1.67 -9.63
N PRO A 46 -4.28 -2.60 -10.37
CA PRO A 46 -3.91 -4.02 -10.39
C PRO A 46 -2.50 -4.30 -10.92
N ARG A 47 -1.95 -3.38 -11.70
CA ARG A 47 -0.57 -3.40 -12.20
C ARG A 47 -0.03 -1.98 -12.14
N ALA A 48 1.08 -1.79 -11.45
CA ALA A 48 1.80 -0.52 -11.40
C ALA A 48 3.06 -0.60 -12.25
N MET A 49 3.52 0.54 -12.77
CA MET A 49 4.81 0.60 -13.47
C MET A 49 5.97 0.28 -12.52
N GLN A 50 5.82 0.69 -11.25
CA GLN A 50 6.82 0.46 -10.22
C GLN A 50 6.11 0.22 -8.88
N TRP A 51 6.65 -0.71 -8.09
CA TRP A 51 6.27 -0.95 -6.72
C TRP A 51 7.52 -0.94 -5.85
N VAL A 52 7.59 -0.02 -4.91
CA VAL A 52 8.71 0.10 -3.98
C VAL A 52 8.18 -0.03 -2.55
N GLU A 53 8.80 -0.89 -1.78
CA GLU A 53 8.53 -1.03 -0.36
C GLU A 53 9.64 -0.37 0.44
N ALA A 54 9.25 0.45 1.40
CA ALA A 54 10.15 1.14 2.31
C ALA A 54 9.98 0.62 3.72
N ALA A 55 11.08 0.25 4.39
CA ALA A 55 11.08 -0.04 5.81
C ALA A 55 11.06 1.29 6.60
N ALA A 56 9.87 1.87 6.73
CA ALA A 56 9.68 3.18 7.35
C ALA A 56 9.65 3.15 8.89
N TYR A 57 9.51 1.96 9.49
CA TYR A 57 9.29 1.77 10.93
C TYR A 57 10.50 1.11 11.60
N PRO A 58 11.32 1.85 12.37
CA PRO A 58 12.51 1.32 13.06
C PRO A 58 12.22 0.14 13.97
N THR A 59 11.13 0.17 14.73
CA THR A 59 10.74 -0.94 15.60
C THR A 59 10.47 -2.23 14.82
N HIS A 60 9.76 -2.13 13.68
CA HIS A 60 9.54 -3.28 12.79
C HIS A 60 10.85 -3.76 12.17
N LEU A 61 11.70 -2.85 11.75
CA LEU A 61 13.00 -3.18 11.15
C LEU A 61 13.90 -3.92 12.15
N ALA A 62 13.95 -3.48 13.41
CA ALA A 62 14.71 -4.14 14.46
C ALA A 62 14.24 -5.59 14.75
N LEU A 63 12.94 -5.87 14.58
CA LEU A 63 12.39 -7.22 14.76
C LEU A 63 12.66 -8.13 13.56
N THR A 64 12.65 -7.59 12.35
CA THR A 64 12.74 -8.38 11.11
C THR A 64 14.14 -8.46 10.53
N GLN A 65 14.99 -7.51 10.87
CA GLN A 65 16.37 -7.34 10.38
C GLN A 65 17.29 -6.89 11.52
N PRO A 66 17.51 -7.72 12.57
CA PRO A 66 18.25 -7.31 13.77
C PRO A 66 19.69 -6.89 13.50
N ASP A 67 20.30 -7.39 12.43
CA ASP A 67 21.66 -7.02 12.01
C ASP A 67 21.71 -5.69 11.26
N TRP A 68 20.55 -5.10 10.93
CA TRP A 68 20.48 -3.82 10.24
C TRP A 68 20.68 -2.67 11.23
N SER A 69 21.69 -1.84 10.98
CA SER A 69 21.92 -0.66 11.83
C SER A 69 20.79 0.35 11.70
N THR A 70 20.12 0.64 12.82
CA THR A 70 19.07 1.66 12.89
C THR A 70 19.59 3.10 12.82
N SER A 71 20.92 3.28 12.70
CA SER A 71 21.55 4.60 12.60
C SER A 71 21.67 5.12 11.17
N THR A 72 20.99 4.50 10.20
CA THR A 72 20.99 4.96 8.82
C THR A 72 20.07 6.17 8.66
N THR A 73 20.55 7.15 7.89
CA THR A 73 19.76 8.33 7.50
C THR A 73 18.85 8.05 6.31
N GLU A 74 18.88 6.84 5.76
CA GLU A 74 18.16 6.42 4.57
C GLU A 74 17.28 5.21 4.88
N PRO A 75 16.07 5.14 4.31
CA PRO A 75 15.21 3.97 4.46
C PRO A 75 15.78 2.77 3.69
N LEU A 76 15.57 1.57 4.24
CA LEU A 76 15.78 0.35 3.46
C LEU A 76 14.67 0.25 2.41
N LEU A 77 15.04 0.27 1.14
CA LEU A 77 14.13 0.18 0.01
C LEU A 77 14.25 -1.18 -0.68
N ARG A 78 13.12 -1.72 -1.07
CA ARG A 78 13.04 -2.96 -1.85
C ARG A 78 12.11 -2.75 -3.05
N GLN A 79 12.59 -3.14 -4.23
CA GLN A 79 11.73 -3.25 -5.41
C GLN A 79 10.84 -4.49 -5.26
N GLY A 80 9.55 -4.30 -5.24
CA GLY A 80 8.56 -5.38 -5.22
C GLY A 80 8.08 -5.74 -6.62
N SER A 81 7.33 -6.85 -6.72
CA SER A 81 6.66 -7.27 -7.94
C SER A 81 5.46 -6.35 -8.19
N SER A 82 5.40 -5.76 -9.38
CA SER A 82 4.34 -4.80 -9.76
C SER A 82 3.47 -5.29 -10.92
N ASP A 83 3.70 -6.51 -11.37
CA ASP A 83 2.99 -7.13 -12.50
C ASP A 83 1.55 -7.51 -12.16
N HIS A 84 1.27 -7.80 -10.89
CA HIS A 84 -0.06 -8.12 -10.40
C HIS A 84 -0.20 -7.82 -8.90
N PHE A 85 -1.28 -7.13 -8.53
CA PHE A 85 -1.75 -6.99 -7.16
C PHE A 85 -3.08 -7.69 -6.99
N PHE A 86 -3.22 -8.41 -5.89
CA PHE A 86 -4.48 -9.06 -5.51
C PHE A 86 -5.48 -8.04 -4.99
N GLY A 87 -6.75 -8.21 -5.32
CA GLY A 87 -7.84 -7.52 -4.69
C GLY A 87 -8.01 -7.95 -3.22
N ALA A 88 -8.75 -7.17 -2.44
CA ALA A 88 -8.92 -7.40 -1.00
C ALA A 88 -9.53 -8.76 -0.65
N CYS A 89 -10.32 -9.32 -1.54
CA CYS A 89 -11.04 -10.57 -1.35
C CYS A 89 -10.56 -11.69 -2.29
N ASP A 90 -9.49 -11.47 -3.03
CA ASP A 90 -8.92 -12.49 -3.91
C ASP A 90 -8.30 -13.62 -3.10
N GLU A 91 -8.47 -14.84 -3.57
CA GLU A 91 -7.80 -16.01 -3.01
C GLU A 91 -6.33 -16.03 -3.44
N ILE A 92 -5.43 -16.11 -2.47
CA ILE A 92 -3.98 -16.24 -2.73
C ILE A 92 -3.57 -17.66 -2.40
N VAL A 93 -3.30 -18.44 -3.44
CA VAL A 93 -2.95 -19.87 -3.31
C VAL A 93 -1.44 -20.02 -3.10
N ILE A 94 -1.07 -20.57 -1.94
CA ILE A 94 0.31 -20.95 -1.62
C ILE A 94 0.41 -22.47 -1.57
N PRO A 95 1.40 -23.08 -2.25
CA PRO A 95 1.48 -24.54 -2.39
C PRO A 95 1.61 -25.30 -1.07
N SER A 96 2.24 -24.72 -0.06
CA SER A 96 2.46 -25.38 1.23
C SER A 96 2.58 -24.39 2.39
N ALA A 97 1.91 -24.69 3.49
CA ALA A 97 2.08 -23.96 4.76
C ALA A 97 3.51 -24.09 5.31
N ALA A 98 4.27 -25.13 4.94
CA ALA A 98 5.66 -25.30 5.34
C ALA A 98 6.59 -24.21 4.77
N MET A 99 6.14 -23.42 3.80
CA MET A 99 6.87 -22.25 3.30
C MET A 99 6.91 -21.09 4.30
N GLY A 100 6.20 -21.20 5.45
CA GLY A 100 6.19 -20.19 6.49
C GLY A 100 5.46 -18.92 6.05
N ILE A 101 4.18 -19.07 5.73
CA ILE A 101 3.35 -17.96 5.26
C ILE A 101 3.20 -16.92 6.36
N ASP A 102 3.61 -15.71 6.07
CA ASP A 102 3.45 -14.53 6.91
C ASP A 102 2.78 -13.41 6.10
N PHE A 103 2.14 -12.48 6.79
CA PHE A 103 1.50 -11.33 6.15
C PHE A 103 2.00 -10.03 6.76
N GLY A 104 2.07 -8.99 5.95
CA GLY A 104 2.54 -7.67 6.36
C GLY A 104 1.50 -6.60 6.06
N ALA A 105 0.82 -6.14 7.13
CA ALA A 105 -0.08 -4.99 7.00
C ALA A 105 0.72 -3.72 6.79
N GLY A 106 0.32 -2.93 5.81
CA GLY A 106 1.00 -1.69 5.44
C GLY A 106 0.08 -0.63 4.86
N LEU A 107 0.65 0.53 4.65
CA LEU A 107 0.05 1.63 3.92
C LEU A 107 0.76 1.76 2.56
N ALA A 108 -0.01 1.92 1.51
CA ALA A 108 0.51 2.20 0.18
C ALA A 108 0.06 3.58 -0.29
N ALA A 109 0.99 4.33 -0.88
CA ALA A 109 0.72 5.60 -1.53
C ALA A 109 0.81 5.43 -3.04
N ILE A 110 -0.21 5.90 -3.76
CA ILE A 110 -0.17 6.04 -5.22
C ILE A 110 0.21 7.49 -5.52
N THR A 111 1.30 7.66 -6.27
CA THR A 111 1.79 8.98 -6.68
C THR A 111 1.44 9.25 -8.13
N GLY A 112 1.37 10.54 -8.48
CA GLY A 112 1.55 10.96 -9.86
C GLY A 112 3.03 10.92 -10.27
N ASP A 113 3.31 11.39 -11.48
CA ASP A 113 4.68 11.51 -11.97
C ASP A 113 5.50 12.50 -11.13
N LEU A 114 6.67 12.08 -10.73
CA LEU A 114 7.61 12.88 -9.96
C LEU A 114 8.90 13.07 -10.77
N PRO A 115 9.37 14.30 -10.96
CA PRO A 115 10.61 14.53 -11.68
C PRO A 115 11.83 14.05 -10.86
N MET A 116 12.85 13.59 -11.55
CA MET A 116 14.12 13.25 -10.94
C MET A 116 14.67 14.47 -10.17
N GLY A 117 15.10 14.24 -8.92
CA GLY A 117 15.65 15.29 -8.07
C GLY A 117 14.63 16.23 -7.45
N CYS A 118 13.33 15.87 -7.43
CA CYS A 118 12.33 16.63 -6.69
C CYS A 118 12.66 16.64 -5.19
N THR A 119 12.26 17.71 -4.51
CA THR A 119 12.38 17.79 -3.05
C THR A 119 11.38 16.88 -2.36
N ALA A 120 11.61 16.53 -1.09
CA ALA A 120 10.67 15.76 -0.28
C ALA A 120 9.28 16.42 -0.22
N GLU A 121 9.21 17.75 -0.13
CA GLU A 121 7.96 18.48 -0.15
C GLU A 121 7.23 18.34 -1.49
N GLN A 122 7.95 18.45 -2.60
CA GLN A 122 7.39 18.22 -3.94
C GLN A 122 6.90 16.77 -4.11
N ALA A 123 7.65 15.80 -3.58
CA ALA A 123 7.27 14.40 -3.60
C ALA A 123 5.98 14.17 -2.79
N LEU A 124 5.84 14.80 -1.64
CA LEU A 124 4.64 14.73 -0.81
C LEU A 124 3.39 15.26 -1.54
N TYR A 125 3.52 16.37 -2.27
CA TYR A 125 2.45 16.87 -3.15
C TYR A 125 2.10 15.93 -4.30
N GLY A 126 3.00 15.02 -4.65
CA GLY A 126 2.76 13.99 -5.67
C GLY A 126 1.88 12.85 -5.21
N VAL A 127 1.67 12.67 -3.91
CA VAL A 127 0.77 11.64 -3.37
C VAL A 127 -0.66 11.97 -3.78
N ARG A 128 -1.29 11.07 -4.53
CA ARG A 128 -2.66 11.21 -5.02
C ARG A 128 -3.65 10.45 -4.17
N LEU A 129 -3.31 9.19 -3.86
CA LEU A 129 -4.20 8.29 -3.15
C LEU A 129 -3.42 7.51 -2.11
N LEU A 130 -4.11 7.13 -1.05
CA LEU A 130 -3.63 6.21 0.00
C LEU A 130 -4.54 4.99 0.07
N MET A 131 -3.97 3.84 0.38
CA MET A 131 -4.71 2.60 0.57
C MET A 131 -3.99 1.65 1.53
N LEU A 132 -4.68 0.62 1.97
CA LEU A 132 -4.09 -0.46 2.76
C LEU A 132 -3.45 -1.50 1.83
N SER A 133 -2.38 -2.09 2.30
CA SER A 133 -1.72 -3.22 1.65
C SER A 133 -1.50 -4.38 2.61
N ASN A 134 -1.42 -5.58 2.06
CA ASN A 134 -1.06 -6.80 2.76
C ASN A 134 -0.04 -7.56 1.92
N THR A 135 1.24 -7.37 2.23
CA THR A 135 2.33 -8.05 1.52
C THR A 135 2.57 -9.42 2.15
N LEU A 136 2.39 -10.48 1.36
CA LEU A 136 2.71 -11.82 1.79
C LEU A 136 4.21 -12.09 1.72
N CYS A 137 4.70 -12.80 2.72
CA CYS A 137 6.08 -13.25 2.80
C CYS A 137 6.15 -14.74 3.12
N LEU A 138 7.03 -15.46 2.45
CA LEU A 138 7.32 -16.88 2.68
C LEU A 138 8.63 -16.98 3.46
N ARG A 139 8.54 -16.92 4.80
CA ARG A 139 9.69 -16.78 5.72
C ARG A 139 10.72 -17.89 5.61
N GLN A 140 10.29 -19.12 5.31
CA GLN A 140 11.19 -20.26 5.23
C GLN A 140 12.06 -20.25 3.96
N LEU A 141 11.68 -19.49 2.94
CA LEU A 141 12.48 -19.33 1.73
C LEU A 141 13.54 -18.23 1.82
N MET A 142 13.43 -17.33 2.83
CA MET A 142 14.33 -16.18 2.96
C MET A 142 15.81 -16.57 3.18
N PRO A 143 16.16 -17.55 4.02
CA PRO A 143 17.56 -17.93 4.24
C PRO A 143 18.26 -18.44 2.98
N GLU A 144 17.56 -19.24 2.18
CA GLU A 144 18.06 -19.78 0.91
C GLU A 144 18.24 -18.69 -0.13
N ALA A 145 17.36 -17.69 -0.09
CA ALA A 145 17.32 -16.59 -1.00
C ALA A 145 18.47 -15.58 -0.80
N GLN A 146 19.03 -15.47 0.40
CA GLN A 146 20.09 -14.50 0.71
C GLN A 146 21.41 -14.71 -0.07
N GLY A 147 21.62 -15.89 -0.62
CA GLY A 147 22.79 -16.21 -1.45
C GLY A 147 22.60 -16.03 -2.96
N MET A 148 21.41 -15.70 -3.44
CA MET A 148 21.10 -15.62 -4.87
C MET A 148 20.87 -14.20 -5.34
N ALA A 149 21.36 -13.83 -6.53
CA ALA A 149 21.23 -12.46 -7.09
C ALA A 149 19.76 -12.03 -7.37
N LEU A 150 18.84 -13.00 -7.58
CA LEU A 150 17.39 -12.78 -7.74
C LEU A 150 16.60 -13.29 -6.53
N SER A 151 17.18 -13.28 -5.38
CA SER A 151 16.84 -14.04 -4.20
C SER A 151 15.51 -13.67 -3.54
N HIS A 152 14.97 -12.52 -3.84
CA HIS A 152 13.81 -12.04 -3.09
C HIS A 152 12.45 -12.35 -3.74
N LEU A 153 12.38 -12.50 -5.06
CA LEU A 153 11.11 -12.73 -5.76
C LEU A 153 10.32 -13.95 -5.25
N PRO A 154 10.92 -15.12 -5.02
CA PRO A 154 10.17 -16.27 -4.51
C PRO A 154 9.61 -16.09 -3.11
N CYS A 155 10.21 -15.18 -2.32
CA CYS A 155 9.82 -14.96 -0.94
C CYS A 155 8.59 -14.06 -0.80
N TRP A 156 8.23 -13.31 -1.84
CA TRP A 156 7.08 -12.41 -1.85
C TRP A 156 6.14 -12.76 -3.00
N PRO A 157 5.24 -13.73 -2.80
CA PRO A 157 4.37 -14.23 -3.86
C PRO A 157 3.32 -13.21 -4.33
N GLY A 158 3.09 -12.15 -3.55
CA GLY A 158 2.19 -11.10 -3.97
C GLY A 158 1.77 -10.17 -2.84
N THR A 159 1.12 -9.08 -3.22
CA THR A 159 0.58 -8.07 -2.32
C THR A 159 -0.91 -7.90 -2.58
N GLY A 160 -1.73 -8.09 -1.54
CA GLY A 160 -3.14 -7.75 -1.54
C GLY A 160 -3.33 -6.25 -1.26
N MET A 161 -4.27 -5.63 -1.96
CA MET A 161 -4.61 -4.22 -1.81
C MET A 161 -6.04 -4.04 -1.34
N SER A 162 -6.32 -2.98 -0.55
CA SER A 162 -7.68 -2.64 -0.19
C SER A 162 -8.54 -2.39 -1.43
N PRO A 163 -9.86 -2.61 -1.35
CA PRO A 163 -10.76 -2.47 -2.50
C PRO A 163 -10.98 -1.01 -2.91
N VAL A 164 -10.54 -0.08 -2.06
CA VAL A 164 -10.63 1.36 -2.27
C VAL A 164 -9.29 2.03 -1.99
N ALA A 165 -9.07 3.16 -2.66
CA ALA A 165 -8.02 4.11 -2.36
C ALA A 165 -8.68 5.47 -2.12
N VAL A 166 -8.16 6.24 -1.17
CA VAL A 166 -8.72 7.53 -0.76
C VAL A 166 -7.72 8.65 -1.02
N THR A 167 -8.22 9.83 -1.30
CA THR A 167 -7.40 11.05 -1.34
C THR A 167 -6.99 11.45 0.07
N VAL A 168 -5.89 12.17 0.21
CA VAL A 168 -5.33 12.54 1.53
C VAL A 168 -6.26 13.44 2.35
N ASP A 169 -7.11 14.22 1.70
CA ASP A 169 -8.10 15.08 2.35
C ASP A 169 -9.21 14.30 3.07
N GLU A 170 -9.53 13.08 2.64
CA GLU A 170 -10.46 12.19 3.35
C GLU A 170 -9.97 11.81 4.76
N LEU A 171 -8.66 11.88 5.00
CA LEU A 171 -8.10 11.59 6.31
C LEU A 171 -8.18 12.81 7.27
N GLY A 172 -8.45 14.00 6.75
CA GLY A 172 -8.55 15.22 7.54
C GLY A 172 -7.35 15.40 8.48
N ASP A 173 -7.62 15.62 9.76
CA ASP A 173 -6.59 15.81 10.80
C ASP A 173 -5.67 14.60 11.02
N ALA A 174 -6.06 13.42 10.56
CA ALA A 174 -5.23 12.22 10.67
C ALA A 174 -4.07 12.21 9.66
N TRP A 175 -4.10 13.04 8.62
CA TRP A 175 -2.97 13.23 7.71
C TRP A 175 -2.10 14.41 8.17
N ARG A 176 -0.90 14.13 8.68
CA ARG A 176 0.03 15.16 9.16
C ARG A 176 1.46 14.87 8.75
N GLY A 177 2.08 15.81 8.03
CA GLY A 177 3.49 15.74 7.68
C GLY A 177 3.88 14.43 6.97
N GLY A 178 3.07 14.00 6.01
CA GLY A 178 3.33 12.75 5.27
C GLY A 178 3.02 11.46 6.04
N ARG A 179 2.36 11.53 7.20
CA ARG A 179 2.04 10.38 8.06
C ARG A 179 0.55 10.24 8.29
N VAL A 180 0.09 9.01 8.36
CA VAL A 180 -1.29 8.67 8.75
C VAL A 180 -1.32 8.38 10.25
N GLN A 181 -1.96 9.27 11.02
CA GLN A 181 -2.07 9.18 12.48
C GLN A 181 -3.33 8.36 12.86
N LEU A 182 -3.37 7.11 12.42
CA LEU A 182 -4.50 6.20 12.67
C LEU A 182 -3.98 4.81 13.05
N PRO A 183 -4.74 4.07 13.87
CA PRO A 183 -4.39 2.69 14.19
C PRO A 183 -4.60 1.78 12.97
N LEU A 184 -3.59 0.96 12.66
CA LEU A 184 -3.66 -0.12 11.70
C LEU A 184 -3.99 -1.42 12.44
N HIS A 185 -5.15 -2.00 12.13
CA HIS A 185 -5.63 -3.21 12.77
C HIS A 185 -5.38 -4.42 11.88
N SER A 186 -4.83 -5.47 12.46
CA SER A 186 -4.63 -6.76 11.80
C SER A 186 -5.38 -7.86 12.50
N SER A 187 -6.05 -8.70 11.74
CA SER A 187 -6.73 -9.90 12.26
C SER A 187 -6.54 -11.09 11.31
N CYS A 188 -6.58 -12.28 11.87
CA CYS A 188 -6.54 -13.53 11.10
C CYS A 188 -7.60 -14.48 11.66
N ASN A 189 -8.41 -15.06 10.78
CA ASN A 189 -9.50 -15.98 11.16
C ASN A 189 -10.42 -15.41 12.26
N GLY A 190 -10.76 -14.14 12.15
CA GLY A 190 -11.61 -13.44 13.12
C GLY A 190 -10.94 -13.07 14.45
N ARG A 191 -9.67 -13.42 14.66
CA ARG A 191 -8.90 -13.06 15.86
C ARG A 191 -8.02 -11.84 15.59
N LYS A 192 -8.11 -10.85 16.48
CA LYS A 192 -7.20 -9.70 16.46
C LYS A 192 -5.77 -10.18 16.73
N LEU A 193 -4.84 -9.86 15.84
CA LEU A 193 -3.42 -10.17 15.97
C LEU A 193 -2.61 -8.94 16.38
N GLY A 194 -2.93 -7.77 15.87
CA GLY A 194 -2.20 -6.57 16.15
C GLY A 194 -3.02 -5.30 15.97
N MET A 195 -2.51 -4.25 16.59
CA MET A 195 -2.96 -2.88 16.42
C MET A 195 -1.76 -2.00 16.67
N CYS A 196 -1.28 -1.32 15.65
CA CYS A 196 -0.18 -0.36 15.74
C CYS A 196 -0.65 1.00 15.23
N ASP A 197 -0.05 2.05 15.73
CA ASP A 197 -0.26 3.40 15.18
C ASP A 197 0.59 3.54 13.92
N ALA A 198 -0.02 3.92 12.80
CA ALA A 198 0.65 4.00 11.52
C ALA A 198 1.57 5.25 11.40
N GLY A 199 1.43 6.22 12.28
CA GLY A 199 2.22 7.46 12.26
C GLY A 199 3.31 7.53 13.34
N GLN A 200 3.12 6.86 14.48
CA GLN A 200 3.92 7.11 15.69
C GLN A 200 5.40 6.71 15.55
N ASP A 201 5.68 5.54 14.97
CA ASP A 201 7.05 5.01 14.83
C ASP A 201 7.59 5.18 13.40
N MET A 202 6.94 5.97 12.57
CA MET A 202 7.34 6.20 11.19
C MET A 202 8.51 7.19 11.12
N ALA A 203 9.71 6.69 10.84
CA ALA A 203 10.92 7.51 10.73
C ALA A 203 11.08 8.18 9.36
N PHE A 204 10.62 7.51 8.29
CA PHE A 204 10.66 8.01 6.93
C PHE A 204 9.23 8.20 6.40
N HIS A 205 8.94 9.35 5.79
CA HIS A 205 7.61 9.73 5.32
C HIS A 205 7.70 10.58 4.06
#